data_8526bbe1fe870447ba363be2df9cdf40
#
_entry.id   8526bbe1fe870447ba363be2df9cdf40
#
_cell.length_a   1.000
_cell.length_b   1.000
_cell.length_c   1.000
_cell.angle_alpha   90.00
_cell.angle_beta   90.00
_cell.angle_gamma   90.00
#
_symmetry.space_group_name_H-M   'P 1'
#
loop_
_entity.id
_entity.type
_entity.pdbx_description
1 polymer ?
#
loop_
_entity_poly.entity_id
_entity_poly.type
_entity_poly.pdbx_seq_one_letter_code
_entity_poly.pdbx_strand_id
1 'polypeptide(L)'
;NFLQSGEIDIIVDVIDLSNFKRNLLLTFELMHLGKPVILALNMADESRKSGVRVDVPELQSMLDVRACFTVGKTGEGVNTLMKQVLDACGGIGAGANGSGKGSRIRLPEGETEESEEERWRLADSVEKGVTNFSERKPSSLTHRLDNVLLHPFLGIAIYVVLFYMMFKVAFDFSGPYMDWIDGFMNNFLSAGFTSLGAWLGLPALLIKFVNEAVIGGVGFVVTFVPLVAILYFFITFFEMSGYLPRIVFLMDRFMHRLGLHGNMMTPLLLSFGCNVPAIMATKNLENKTDKILVGMMIPFMSCPARLVVFAFFSFIFFDHPAVVIVSLYLIGIIVAFLTALVLRRTYLKGRKSNFVLEMPPYRLPSYKTVASIVWAH
;
A
#
# COMPACT_ATOMS: atom_id res chain seq x y z
N ASN A 1 19.52 -11.48 -9.68
CA ASN A 1 20.02 -12.56 -10.55
C ASN A 1 19.55 -12.44 -12.01
N PHE A 2 18.33 -11.89 -12.30
CA PHE A 2 17.86 -11.67 -13.68
C PHE A 2 18.65 -10.54 -14.38
N LEU A 3 18.95 -9.45 -13.67
CA LEU A 3 19.72 -8.32 -14.23
C LEU A 3 21.20 -8.68 -14.55
N GLN A 4 21.72 -9.75 -13.97
CA GLN A 4 23.07 -10.27 -14.22
C GLN A 4 23.08 -11.35 -15.32
N SER A 5 21.91 -11.84 -15.75
CA SER A 5 21.83 -12.74 -16.90
C SER A 5 22.26 -11.99 -18.16
N GLY A 6 23.04 -12.62 -19.03
CA GLY A 6 23.52 -12.01 -20.26
C GLY A 6 22.45 -11.61 -21.29
N GLU A 7 21.19 -11.78 -20.95
CA GLU A 7 20.01 -11.55 -21.81
C GLU A 7 19.54 -10.10 -21.86
N ILE A 8 20.07 -9.21 -21.00
CA ILE A 8 19.66 -7.81 -20.95
C ILE A 8 20.70 -6.95 -21.67
N ASP A 9 20.25 -6.20 -22.66
CA ASP A 9 21.10 -5.29 -23.44
C ASP A 9 21.05 -3.86 -22.89
N ILE A 10 19.89 -3.40 -22.41
CA ILE A 10 19.66 -2.03 -21.94
C ILE A 10 18.75 -2.05 -20.72
N ILE A 11 19.00 -1.15 -19.77
CA ILE A 11 18.18 -0.93 -18.58
C ILE A 11 17.49 0.42 -18.72
N VAL A 12 16.17 0.44 -18.59
CA VAL A 12 15.40 1.67 -18.47
C VAL A 12 15.00 1.83 -17.00
N ASP A 13 15.58 2.83 -16.34
CA ASP A 13 15.25 3.17 -14.96
C ASP A 13 14.22 4.29 -14.91
N VAL A 14 13.07 4.01 -14.28
CA VAL A 14 11.95 4.97 -14.20
C VAL A 14 12.02 5.69 -12.87
N ILE A 15 12.47 6.94 -12.92
CA ILE A 15 12.66 7.80 -11.74
C ILE A 15 11.42 8.66 -11.51
N ASP A 16 10.84 8.57 -10.31
CA ASP A 16 9.83 9.51 -9.84
C ASP A 16 10.52 10.83 -9.42
N LEU A 17 10.27 11.91 -10.18
CA LEU A 17 10.82 13.22 -9.89
C LEU A 17 10.34 13.84 -8.56
N SER A 18 9.24 13.36 -7.99
CA SER A 18 8.81 13.80 -6.67
C SER A 18 9.71 13.27 -5.55
N ASN A 19 10.41 12.14 -5.80
CA ASN A 19 11.33 11.47 -4.89
C ASN A 19 12.69 11.24 -5.56
N PHE A 20 13.18 12.23 -6.27
CA PHE A 20 14.35 12.14 -7.15
C PHE A 20 15.59 11.57 -6.44
N LYS A 21 15.95 12.14 -5.28
CA LYS A 21 17.11 11.72 -4.49
C LYS A 21 17.12 10.23 -4.15
N ARG A 22 15.99 9.70 -3.71
CA ARG A 22 15.88 8.28 -3.34
C ARG A 22 16.01 7.36 -4.55
N ASN A 23 15.35 7.73 -5.65
CA ASN A 23 15.38 6.91 -6.86
C ASN A 23 16.79 6.84 -7.46
N LEU A 24 17.63 7.88 -7.26
CA LEU A 24 19.03 7.86 -7.67
C LEU A 24 19.86 6.75 -7.01
N LEU A 25 19.49 6.27 -5.82
CA LEU A 25 20.19 5.16 -5.17
C LEU A 25 20.11 3.89 -6.01
N LEU A 26 18.92 3.57 -6.52
CA LEU A 26 18.72 2.44 -7.43
C LEU A 26 19.48 2.66 -8.74
N THR A 27 19.45 3.88 -9.28
CA THR A 27 20.22 4.23 -10.47
C THR A 27 21.71 3.90 -10.29
N PHE A 28 22.29 4.26 -9.14
CA PHE A 28 23.70 3.96 -8.84
C PHE A 28 23.97 2.45 -8.80
N GLU A 29 23.07 1.66 -8.24
CA GLU A 29 23.18 0.19 -8.25
C GLU A 29 23.08 -0.39 -9.66
N LEU A 30 22.17 0.13 -10.49
CA LEU A 30 22.01 -0.31 -11.87
C LEU A 30 23.25 0.04 -12.73
N MET A 31 23.88 1.19 -12.48
CA MET A 31 25.11 1.59 -13.16
C MET A 31 26.28 0.66 -12.86
N HIS A 32 26.35 0.05 -11.67
CA HIS A 32 27.38 -0.94 -11.31
C HIS A 32 27.30 -2.23 -12.16
N LEU A 33 26.16 -2.52 -12.78
CA LEU A 33 26.00 -3.69 -13.64
C LEU A 33 26.76 -3.56 -14.98
N GLY A 34 27.28 -2.36 -15.29
CA GLY A 34 28.05 -2.10 -16.52
C GLY A 34 27.23 -2.18 -17.80
N LYS A 35 25.90 -2.17 -17.70
CA LYS A 35 24.97 -2.13 -18.83
C LYS A 35 24.55 -0.69 -19.11
N PRO A 36 24.20 -0.35 -20.38
CA PRO A 36 23.63 0.97 -20.68
C PRO A 36 22.35 1.23 -19.88
N VAL A 37 22.32 2.37 -19.18
CA VAL A 37 21.17 2.82 -18.40
C VAL A 37 20.57 4.05 -19.05
N ILE A 38 19.24 4.07 -19.21
CA ILE A 38 18.47 5.23 -19.69
C ILE A 38 17.51 5.64 -18.59
N LEU A 39 17.51 6.92 -18.20
CA LEU A 39 16.65 7.45 -17.16
C LEU A 39 15.35 8.00 -17.75
N ALA A 40 14.24 7.41 -17.38
CA ALA A 40 12.91 7.96 -17.65
C ALA A 40 12.46 8.80 -16.45
N LEU A 41 12.63 10.12 -16.54
CA LEU A 41 12.25 11.09 -15.49
C LEU A 41 10.74 11.28 -15.49
N ASN A 42 10.05 10.42 -14.75
CA ASN A 42 8.59 10.37 -14.73
C ASN A 42 7.99 11.39 -13.76
N MET A 43 6.67 11.64 -13.90
CA MET A 43 5.93 12.68 -13.17
C MET A 43 6.43 14.09 -13.42
N ALA A 44 6.90 14.37 -14.64
CA ALA A 44 7.37 15.69 -15.04
C ALA A 44 6.30 16.79 -14.90
N ASP A 45 5.02 16.45 -15.03
CA ASP A 45 3.89 17.35 -14.80
C ASP A 45 3.76 17.80 -13.34
N GLU A 46 4.03 16.91 -12.39
CA GLU A 46 4.01 17.23 -10.96
C GLU A 46 5.27 18.00 -10.55
N SER A 47 6.42 17.63 -11.08
CA SER A 47 7.67 18.37 -10.90
C SER A 47 7.54 19.81 -11.36
N ARG A 48 6.93 20.06 -12.54
CA ARG A 48 6.63 21.41 -13.04
C ARG A 48 5.69 22.19 -12.11
N LYS A 49 4.67 21.53 -11.54
CA LYS A 49 3.72 22.16 -10.60
C LYS A 49 4.35 22.47 -9.24
N SER A 50 5.26 21.62 -8.77
CA SER A 50 5.97 21.84 -7.50
C SER A 50 7.15 22.81 -7.60
N GLY A 51 7.44 23.34 -8.82
CA GLY A 51 8.54 24.30 -9.05
C GLY A 51 9.92 23.63 -9.06
N VAL A 52 10.01 22.33 -9.04
CA VAL A 52 11.28 21.59 -9.16
C VAL A 52 11.61 21.45 -10.64
N ARG A 53 12.70 22.08 -11.07
CA ARG A 53 13.24 21.94 -12.44
C ARG A 53 14.53 21.14 -12.37
N VAL A 54 14.57 20.03 -13.10
CA VAL A 54 15.77 19.20 -13.25
C VAL A 54 16.47 19.61 -14.54
N ASP A 55 17.75 19.93 -14.43
CA ASP A 55 18.63 20.19 -15.58
C ASP A 55 19.09 18.84 -16.17
N VAL A 56 18.39 18.41 -17.23
CA VAL A 56 18.67 17.13 -17.88
C VAL A 56 20.07 17.07 -18.51
N PRO A 57 20.52 18.11 -19.24
CA PRO A 57 21.89 18.16 -19.75
C PRO A 57 22.96 17.99 -18.66
N GLU A 58 22.81 18.66 -17.53
CA GLU A 58 23.75 18.53 -16.41
C GLU A 58 23.71 17.13 -15.79
N LEU A 59 22.50 16.56 -15.57
CA LEU A 59 22.32 15.19 -15.09
C LEU A 59 23.01 14.17 -16.01
N GLN A 60 22.83 14.31 -17.32
CA GLN A 60 23.45 13.45 -18.30
C GLN A 60 24.99 13.57 -18.27
N SER A 61 25.51 14.79 -18.08
CA SER A 61 26.95 15.02 -18.01
C SER A 61 27.58 14.51 -16.72
N MET A 62 26.82 14.55 -15.60
CA MET A 62 27.30 14.06 -14.29
C MET A 62 27.34 12.54 -14.21
N LEU A 63 26.29 11.88 -14.71
CA LEU A 63 26.14 10.43 -14.59
C LEU A 63 26.56 9.65 -15.83
N ASP A 64 26.84 10.31 -16.96
CA ASP A 64 27.12 9.69 -18.26
C ASP A 64 26.00 8.73 -18.70
N VAL A 65 24.75 9.17 -18.53
CA VAL A 65 23.54 8.41 -18.87
C VAL A 65 22.60 9.24 -19.72
N ARG A 66 21.81 8.59 -20.58
CA ARG A 66 20.75 9.27 -21.30
C ARG A 66 19.55 9.47 -20.39
N ALA A 67 18.89 10.62 -20.48
CA ALA A 67 17.69 10.91 -19.69
C ALA A 67 16.66 11.68 -20.50
N CYS A 68 15.37 11.41 -20.25
CA CYS A 68 14.27 12.18 -20.84
C CYS A 68 13.10 12.29 -19.86
N PHE A 69 12.34 13.39 -19.97
CA PHE A 69 11.11 13.55 -19.19
C PHE A 69 10.00 12.68 -19.74
N THR A 70 9.23 12.08 -18.83
CA THR A 70 8.04 11.29 -19.16
C THR A 70 6.89 11.62 -18.22
N VAL A 71 5.66 11.43 -18.70
CA VAL A 71 4.43 11.47 -17.90
C VAL A 71 3.64 10.23 -18.23
N GLY A 72 3.76 9.20 -17.39
CA GLY A 72 3.12 7.90 -17.61
C GLY A 72 1.60 7.96 -17.75
N LYS A 73 0.95 8.94 -17.12
CA LYS A 73 -0.50 9.14 -17.20
C LYS A 73 -0.99 9.61 -18.58
N THR A 74 -0.22 10.46 -19.26
CA THR A 74 -0.60 11.06 -20.55
C THR A 74 0.13 10.46 -21.73
N GLY A 75 1.21 9.72 -21.48
CA GLY A 75 2.12 9.21 -22.51
C GLY A 75 3.10 10.28 -23.06
N GLU A 76 3.12 11.49 -22.48
CA GLU A 76 4.08 12.53 -22.86
C GLU A 76 5.51 12.02 -22.65
N GLY A 77 6.37 12.22 -23.65
CA GLY A 77 7.78 11.82 -23.59
C GLY A 77 8.07 10.33 -23.85
N VAL A 78 7.07 9.46 -23.85
CA VAL A 78 7.28 8.01 -24.09
C VAL A 78 7.87 7.74 -25.48
N ASN A 79 7.45 8.47 -26.51
CA ASN A 79 8.01 8.34 -27.86
C ASN A 79 9.49 8.75 -27.91
N THR A 80 9.88 9.74 -27.13
CA THR A 80 11.28 10.18 -27.01
C THR A 80 12.12 9.12 -26.31
N LEU A 81 11.57 8.54 -25.24
CA LEU A 81 12.20 7.42 -24.52
C LEU A 81 12.42 6.22 -25.45
N MET A 82 11.39 5.82 -26.20
CA MET A 82 11.49 4.71 -27.17
C MET A 82 12.53 4.96 -28.25
N LYS A 83 12.63 6.18 -28.76
CA LYS A 83 13.70 6.55 -29.71
C LYS A 83 15.08 6.40 -29.08
N GLN A 84 15.28 6.90 -27.85
CA GLN A 84 16.56 6.76 -27.14
C GLN A 84 16.93 5.31 -26.89
N VAL A 85 15.96 4.44 -26.60
CA VAL A 85 16.15 3.00 -26.43
C VAL A 85 16.57 2.37 -27.75
N LEU A 86 15.86 2.64 -28.84
CA LEU A 86 16.15 2.11 -30.18
C LEU A 86 17.52 2.58 -30.68
N ASP A 87 17.87 3.84 -30.48
CA ASP A 87 19.18 4.40 -30.82
C ASP A 87 20.31 3.75 -30.03
N ALA A 88 20.04 3.38 -28.77
CA ALA A 88 20.98 2.67 -27.92
C ALA A 88 21.13 1.20 -28.37
N CYS A 89 20.06 0.54 -28.77
CA CYS A 89 20.09 -0.81 -29.35
C CYS A 89 20.81 -0.85 -30.71
N GLY A 90 20.60 0.15 -31.55
CA GLY A 90 21.26 0.27 -32.86
C GLY A 90 22.75 0.62 -32.76
N GLY A 91 23.18 1.22 -31.66
CA GLY A 91 24.55 1.66 -31.41
C GLY A 91 25.44 0.69 -30.62
N ILE A 92 24.99 -0.53 -30.37
CA ILE A 92 25.74 -1.57 -29.62
C ILE A 92 27.11 -1.92 -30.23
N GLY A 93 27.43 -1.39 -31.45
CA GLY A 93 28.75 -1.54 -32.11
C GLY A 93 29.64 -0.31 -32.15
N ALA A 94 29.17 0.86 -31.79
CA ALA A 94 29.94 2.12 -31.85
C ALA A 94 29.75 2.93 -30.55
N GLY A 95 30.63 2.69 -29.58
CA GLY A 95 30.90 3.57 -28.43
C GLY A 95 29.65 4.25 -27.79
N ALA A 96 28.60 3.49 -27.50
CA ALA A 96 27.41 4.04 -26.83
C ALA A 96 27.77 4.37 -25.38
N ASN A 97 28.09 5.65 -25.15
CA ASN A 97 28.25 6.23 -23.82
C ASN A 97 26.92 6.09 -23.07
N GLY A 98 26.87 5.30 -22.05
CA GLY A 98 25.70 5.01 -21.25
C GLY A 98 25.98 3.94 -20.18
N SER A 99 27.22 3.44 -20.13
CA SER A 99 27.63 2.44 -19.14
C SER A 99 28.15 3.08 -17.83
N GLY A 100 28.02 4.40 -17.66
CA GLY A 100 28.52 5.11 -16.48
C GLY A 100 30.06 5.15 -16.37
N LYS A 101 30.81 4.60 -17.35
CA LYS A 101 32.28 4.59 -17.30
C LYS A 101 32.89 5.96 -17.48
N GLY A 102 32.17 6.94 -18.05
CA GLY A 102 32.56 8.34 -18.19
C GLY A 102 32.02 9.26 -17.12
N SER A 103 31.34 8.71 -16.14
CA SER A 103 30.75 9.45 -15.02
C SER A 103 31.77 10.30 -14.30
N ARG A 104 31.48 11.58 -14.05
CA ARG A 104 32.32 12.46 -13.22
C ARG A 104 32.30 12.05 -11.74
N ILE A 105 31.41 11.15 -11.38
CA ILE A 105 31.18 10.69 -10.02
C ILE A 105 31.71 9.26 -9.88
N ARG A 106 32.58 9.03 -8.89
CA ARG A 106 32.96 7.66 -8.49
C ARG A 106 31.86 7.08 -7.62
N LEU A 107 31.30 5.97 -8.09
CA LEU A 107 30.28 5.24 -7.32
C LEU A 107 30.97 4.38 -6.24
N PRO A 108 30.53 4.42 -4.97
CA PRO A 108 31.09 3.58 -3.91
C PRO A 108 30.78 2.10 -4.16
N GLU A 109 31.79 1.24 -4.06
CA GLU A 109 31.68 -0.20 -4.22
C GLU A 109 31.42 -0.87 -2.85
N GLY A 110 30.52 -1.87 -2.83
CA GLY A 110 30.22 -2.69 -1.66
C GLY A 110 28.81 -2.48 -1.06
N GLU A 111 28.41 -3.44 -0.22
CA GLU A 111 27.11 -3.45 0.51
C GLU A 111 27.32 -3.18 2.03
N THR A 112 28.24 -2.30 2.39
CA THR A 112 28.49 -1.92 3.78
C THR A 112 27.67 -0.70 4.17
N GLU A 113 27.40 -0.50 5.49
CA GLU A 113 26.70 0.68 5.99
C GLU A 113 27.40 1.99 5.59
N GLU A 114 28.73 2.00 5.53
CA GLU A 114 29.53 3.15 5.09
C GLU A 114 29.28 3.47 3.59
N SER A 115 29.18 2.44 2.75
CA SER A 115 28.91 2.62 1.31
C SER A 115 27.48 3.13 1.06
N GLU A 116 26.54 2.79 1.94
CA GLU A 116 25.15 3.27 1.88
C GLU A 116 25.07 4.77 2.24
N GLU A 117 25.78 5.21 3.29
CA GLU A 117 25.89 6.63 3.62
C GLU A 117 26.58 7.45 2.51
N GLU A 118 27.60 6.92 1.89
CA GLU A 118 28.27 7.57 0.75
C GLU A 118 27.34 7.72 -0.44
N ARG A 119 26.57 6.69 -0.77
CA ARG A 119 25.53 6.76 -1.83
C ARG A 119 24.49 7.84 -1.54
N TRP A 120 24.06 7.96 -0.28
CA TRP A 120 23.14 9.01 0.14
C TRP A 120 23.72 10.42 -0.01
N ARG A 121 25.01 10.60 0.34
CA ARG A 121 25.73 11.87 0.16
C ARG A 121 25.90 12.21 -1.33
N LEU A 122 26.20 11.20 -2.14
CA LEU A 122 26.28 11.37 -3.60
C LEU A 122 24.93 11.75 -4.20
N ALA A 123 23.85 11.07 -3.83
CA ALA A 123 22.50 11.40 -4.28
C ALA A 123 22.12 12.86 -3.91
N ASP A 124 22.52 13.30 -2.71
CA ASP A 124 22.33 14.68 -2.26
C ASP A 124 23.12 15.70 -3.10
N SER A 125 24.37 15.35 -3.46
CA SER A 125 25.22 16.21 -4.28
C SER A 125 24.71 16.31 -5.72
N VAL A 126 24.24 15.21 -6.30
CA VAL A 126 23.63 15.17 -7.63
C VAL A 126 22.32 15.94 -7.63
N GLU A 127 21.46 15.73 -6.64
CA GLU A 127 20.19 16.49 -6.52
C GLU A 127 20.47 17.99 -6.48
N LYS A 128 21.40 18.44 -5.64
CA LYS A 128 21.75 19.87 -5.50
C LYS A 128 22.39 20.46 -6.75
N GLY A 129 23.18 19.66 -7.50
CA GLY A 129 23.81 20.10 -8.73
C GLY A 129 22.86 20.24 -9.91
N VAL A 130 21.87 19.34 -9.97
CA VAL A 130 20.98 19.20 -11.13
C VAL A 130 19.61 19.86 -10.91
N THR A 131 19.19 20.01 -9.65
CA THR A 131 17.87 20.63 -9.36
C THR A 131 18.02 22.11 -9.05
N ASN A 132 17.50 22.95 -9.93
CA ASN A 132 17.24 24.35 -9.64
C ASN A 132 15.93 24.42 -8.85
N PHE A 133 16.04 24.55 -7.53
CA PHE A 133 14.89 24.88 -6.69
C PHE A 133 14.48 26.33 -6.92
N SER A 134 13.61 26.58 -7.88
CA SER A 134 12.80 27.78 -7.86
C SER A 134 11.86 27.63 -6.66
N GLU A 135 12.23 28.23 -5.51
CA GLU A 135 11.51 28.23 -4.23
C GLU A 135 10.46 27.11 -4.11
N ARG A 136 10.84 26.01 -3.46
CA ARG A 136 9.89 24.97 -3.03
C ARG A 136 8.83 25.66 -2.19
N LYS A 137 7.77 26.13 -2.80
CA LYS A 137 6.52 26.41 -2.10
C LYS A 137 5.81 25.07 -1.98
N PRO A 138 5.97 24.36 -0.85
CA PRO A 138 5.06 23.27 -0.57
C PRO A 138 3.67 23.86 -0.74
N SER A 139 2.77 23.17 -1.40
CA SER A 139 1.42 23.68 -1.56
C SER A 139 0.95 24.07 -0.17
N SER A 140 0.58 25.32 0.03
CA SER A 140 0.27 25.88 1.36
C SER A 140 -0.82 25.05 2.07
N LEU A 141 -1.63 24.34 1.29
CA LEU A 141 -2.66 23.42 1.74
C LEU A 141 -2.08 22.13 2.35
N THR A 142 -1.09 21.49 1.71
CA THR A 142 -0.47 20.27 2.24
C THR A 142 0.18 20.53 3.60
N HIS A 143 0.92 21.64 3.72
CA HIS A 143 1.58 22.00 4.96
C HIS A 143 0.59 22.34 6.09
N ARG A 144 -0.53 23.00 5.77
CA ARG A 144 -1.58 23.31 6.76
C ARG A 144 -2.30 22.04 7.21
N LEU A 145 -2.59 21.13 6.28
CA LEU A 145 -3.19 19.84 6.60
C LEU A 145 -2.25 18.98 7.44
N ASP A 146 -0.97 18.91 7.08
CA ASP A 146 0.02 18.14 7.83
C ASP A 146 0.21 18.67 9.24
N ASN A 147 0.19 19.97 9.48
CA ASN A 147 0.27 20.54 10.83
C ASN A 147 -0.89 20.09 11.75
N VAL A 148 -2.08 19.86 11.19
CA VAL A 148 -3.24 19.37 11.95
C VAL A 148 -3.20 17.85 12.08
N LEU A 149 -2.93 17.14 10.97
CA LEU A 149 -2.99 15.69 10.91
C LEU A 149 -1.82 14.99 11.58
N LEU A 150 -0.64 15.63 11.64
CA LEU A 150 0.54 15.08 12.34
C LEU A 150 0.58 15.44 13.84
N HIS A 151 -0.41 16.17 14.34
CA HIS A 151 -0.50 16.43 15.78
C HIS A 151 -0.86 15.15 16.53
N PRO A 152 -0.10 14.74 17.58
CA PRO A 152 -0.22 13.42 18.19
C PRO A 152 -1.62 13.09 18.73
N PHE A 153 -2.34 14.06 19.27
CA PHE A 153 -3.70 13.85 19.77
C PHE A 153 -4.77 14.12 18.70
N LEU A 154 -4.62 15.21 17.95
CA LEU A 154 -5.59 15.61 16.94
C LEU A 154 -5.61 14.65 15.76
N GLY A 155 -4.44 14.19 15.32
CA GLY A 155 -4.33 13.23 14.20
C GLY A 155 -5.01 11.90 14.52
N ILE A 156 -4.83 11.37 15.72
CA ILE A 156 -5.51 10.14 16.17
C ILE A 156 -7.03 10.36 16.27
N ALA A 157 -7.47 11.50 16.83
CA ALA A 157 -8.89 11.82 16.94
C ALA A 157 -9.55 11.94 15.54
N ILE A 158 -8.89 12.62 14.60
CA ILE A 158 -9.36 12.74 13.22
C ILE A 158 -9.40 11.36 12.54
N TYR A 159 -8.38 10.52 12.75
CA TYR A 159 -8.39 9.15 12.23
C TYR A 159 -9.60 8.35 12.71
N VAL A 160 -9.87 8.37 14.02
CA VAL A 160 -11.02 7.65 14.60
C VAL A 160 -12.35 8.18 14.02
N VAL A 161 -12.50 9.50 13.89
CA VAL A 161 -13.70 10.11 13.31
C VAL A 161 -13.86 9.74 11.83
N LEU A 162 -12.80 9.84 11.03
CA LEU A 162 -12.84 9.46 9.61
C LEU A 162 -13.15 7.97 9.44
N PHE A 163 -12.55 7.13 10.28
CA PHE A 163 -12.78 5.70 10.26
C PHE A 163 -14.23 5.37 10.65
N TYR A 164 -14.75 6.01 11.68
CA TYR A 164 -16.17 5.88 12.07
C TYR A 164 -17.11 6.33 10.95
N MET A 165 -16.85 7.47 10.32
CA MET A 165 -17.64 7.97 9.19
C MET A 165 -17.60 7.03 8.00
N MET A 166 -16.42 6.48 7.68
CA MET A 166 -16.24 5.48 6.64
C MET A 166 -17.14 4.26 6.88
N PHE A 167 -17.13 3.72 8.11
CA PHE A 167 -17.98 2.59 8.45
C PHE A 167 -19.46 2.96 8.39
N LYS A 168 -19.85 4.08 8.96
CA LYS A 168 -21.24 4.54 8.92
C LYS A 168 -21.75 4.63 7.49
N VAL A 169 -21.00 5.30 6.61
CA VAL A 169 -21.38 5.43 5.19
C VAL A 169 -21.42 4.05 4.51
N ALA A 170 -20.44 3.17 4.79
CA ALA A 170 -20.41 1.85 4.20
C ALA A 170 -21.63 1.01 4.61
N PHE A 171 -22.02 1.02 5.89
CA PHE A 171 -23.19 0.30 6.38
C PHE A 171 -24.51 0.91 5.87
N ASP A 172 -24.65 2.23 5.94
CA ASP A 172 -25.86 2.90 5.48
C ASP A 172 -26.11 2.69 3.98
N PHE A 173 -25.02 2.69 3.18
CA PHE A 173 -25.13 2.50 1.74
C PHE A 173 -25.29 1.03 1.34
N SER A 174 -24.67 0.09 2.07
CA SER A 174 -24.77 -1.35 1.78
C SER A 174 -26.11 -1.94 2.26
N GLY A 175 -26.75 -1.37 3.29
CA GLY A 175 -27.96 -1.89 3.92
C GLY A 175 -29.04 -2.29 2.92
N PRO A 176 -29.55 -1.39 2.05
CA PRO A 176 -30.58 -1.72 1.07
C PRO A 176 -30.22 -2.87 0.12
N TYR A 177 -28.92 -2.97 -0.26
CA TYR A 177 -28.44 -4.06 -1.12
C TYR A 177 -28.36 -5.37 -0.36
N MET A 178 -27.96 -5.33 0.91
CA MET A 178 -27.92 -6.51 1.78
C MET A 178 -29.33 -7.04 2.00
N ASP A 179 -30.31 -6.18 2.31
CA ASP A 179 -31.72 -6.55 2.51
C ASP A 179 -32.32 -7.14 1.23
N TRP A 180 -31.99 -6.58 0.07
CA TRP A 180 -32.45 -7.10 -1.22
C TRP A 180 -31.88 -8.49 -1.50
N ILE A 181 -30.58 -8.71 -1.29
CA ILE A 181 -29.92 -10.02 -1.48
C ILE A 181 -30.48 -11.05 -0.50
N ASP A 182 -30.65 -10.67 0.78
CA ASP A 182 -31.19 -11.55 1.81
C ASP A 182 -32.65 -11.95 1.47
N GLY A 183 -33.47 -10.99 1.05
CA GLY A 183 -34.81 -11.24 0.58
C GLY A 183 -34.85 -12.16 -0.64
N PHE A 184 -33.95 -11.98 -1.58
CA PHE A 184 -33.84 -12.86 -2.76
C PHE A 184 -33.45 -14.29 -2.37
N MET A 185 -32.45 -14.44 -1.49
CA MET A 185 -32.00 -15.75 -1.03
C MET A 185 -33.08 -16.49 -0.24
N ASN A 186 -33.67 -15.82 0.74
CA ASN A 186 -34.62 -16.45 1.64
C ASN A 186 -36.03 -16.64 0.99
N ASN A 187 -36.52 -15.65 0.25
CA ASN A 187 -37.88 -15.72 -0.30
C ASN A 187 -37.93 -16.44 -1.66
N PHE A 188 -36.92 -16.28 -2.51
CA PHE A 188 -36.95 -16.89 -3.83
C PHE A 188 -36.22 -18.24 -3.89
N LEU A 189 -34.97 -18.35 -3.44
CA LEU A 189 -34.23 -19.61 -3.51
C LEU A 189 -34.74 -20.63 -2.50
N SER A 190 -34.91 -20.25 -1.24
CA SER A 190 -35.35 -21.17 -0.18
C SER A 190 -36.80 -21.66 -0.43
N ALA A 191 -37.72 -20.76 -0.79
CA ALA A 191 -39.07 -21.14 -1.12
C ALA A 191 -39.16 -22.00 -2.41
N GLY A 192 -38.38 -21.64 -3.42
CA GLY A 192 -38.27 -22.41 -4.67
C GLY A 192 -37.74 -23.82 -4.43
N PHE A 193 -36.68 -23.95 -3.63
CA PHE A 193 -36.13 -25.27 -3.28
C PHE A 193 -37.08 -26.11 -2.44
N THR A 194 -37.78 -25.47 -1.50
CA THR A 194 -38.77 -26.16 -0.66
C THR A 194 -39.92 -26.72 -1.49
N SER A 195 -40.47 -25.94 -2.43
CA SER A 195 -41.53 -26.37 -3.32
C SER A 195 -41.08 -27.49 -4.29
N LEU A 196 -39.91 -27.36 -4.84
CA LEU A 196 -39.32 -28.36 -5.73
C LEU A 196 -38.99 -29.66 -5.00
N GLY A 197 -38.44 -29.55 -3.78
CA GLY A 197 -38.14 -30.70 -2.94
C GLY A 197 -39.38 -31.47 -2.48
N ALA A 198 -40.47 -30.75 -2.17
CA ALA A 198 -41.75 -31.35 -1.87
C ALA A 198 -42.35 -32.08 -3.08
N TRP A 199 -42.24 -31.51 -4.28
CA TRP A 199 -42.67 -32.13 -5.54
C TRP A 199 -41.90 -33.39 -5.88
N LEU A 200 -40.59 -33.41 -5.60
CA LEU A 200 -39.69 -34.56 -5.81
C LEU A 200 -39.80 -35.63 -4.69
N GLY A 201 -40.61 -35.40 -3.67
CA GLY A 201 -40.78 -36.34 -2.54
C GLY A 201 -39.54 -36.50 -1.65
N LEU A 202 -38.69 -35.45 -1.59
CA LEU A 202 -37.48 -35.50 -0.75
C LEU A 202 -37.85 -35.52 0.74
N PRO A 203 -37.06 -36.21 1.60
CA PRO A 203 -37.28 -36.19 3.04
C PRO A 203 -37.20 -34.76 3.60
N ALA A 204 -38.12 -34.40 4.48
CA ALA A 204 -38.16 -33.07 5.10
C ALA A 204 -36.85 -32.65 5.76
N LEU A 205 -36.10 -33.60 6.32
CA LEU A 205 -34.78 -33.38 6.92
C LEU A 205 -33.77 -32.88 5.89
N LEU A 206 -33.78 -33.44 4.68
CA LEU A 206 -32.87 -33.03 3.59
C LEU A 206 -33.21 -31.62 3.09
N ILE A 207 -34.51 -31.32 2.93
CA ILE A 207 -34.98 -29.99 2.52
C ILE A 207 -34.56 -28.96 3.54
N LYS A 208 -34.73 -29.26 4.82
CA LYS A 208 -34.33 -28.35 5.93
C LYS A 208 -32.80 -28.16 5.95
N PHE A 209 -32.04 -29.22 5.83
CA PHE A 209 -30.57 -29.15 5.78
C PHE A 209 -30.06 -28.27 4.63
N VAL A 210 -30.59 -28.45 3.43
CA VAL A 210 -30.17 -27.65 2.28
C VAL A 210 -30.59 -26.18 2.46
N ASN A 211 -31.79 -25.90 2.94
CA ASN A 211 -32.24 -24.53 3.15
C ASN A 211 -31.42 -23.82 4.24
N GLU A 212 -31.20 -24.44 5.39
CA GLU A 212 -30.50 -23.80 6.50
C GLU A 212 -28.97 -23.80 6.32
N ALA A 213 -28.37 -24.91 5.92
CA ALA A 213 -26.94 -25.01 5.84
C ALA A 213 -26.38 -24.50 4.51
N VAL A 214 -27.01 -24.81 3.37
CA VAL A 214 -26.49 -24.41 2.06
C VAL A 214 -27.02 -23.03 1.66
N ILE A 215 -28.34 -22.87 1.57
CA ILE A 215 -28.94 -21.60 1.09
C ILE A 215 -28.72 -20.52 2.14
N GLY A 216 -28.97 -20.79 3.42
CA GLY A 216 -28.74 -19.86 4.51
C GLY A 216 -27.25 -19.52 4.69
N GLY A 217 -26.37 -20.51 4.67
CA GLY A 217 -24.93 -20.29 4.81
C GLY A 217 -24.31 -19.53 3.65
N VAL A 218 -24.59 -19.93 2.41
CA VAL A 218 -24.12 -19.23 1.20
C VAL A 218 -24.79 -17.87 1.10
N GLY A 219 -26.09 -17.77 1.39
CA GLY A 219 -26.85 -16.52 1.40
C GLY A 219 -26.22 -15.48 2.34
N PHE A 220 -25.88 -15.91 3.56
CA PHE A 220 -25.20 -15.06 4.54
C PHE A 220 -23.89 -14.49 4.00
N VAL A 221 -23.04 -15.31 3.37
CA VAL A 221 -21.78 -14.83 2.79
C VAL A 221 -22.01 -13.85 1.65
N VAL A 222 -22.94 -14.15 0.74
CA VAL A 222 -23.24 -13.30 -0.43
C VAL A 222 -23.84 -11.97 0.01
N THR A 223 -24.66 -11.95 1.07
CA THR A 223 -25.24 -10.73 1.66
C THR A 223 -24.16 -9.76 2.15
N PHE A 224 -23.00 -10.23 2.58
CA PHE A 224 -21.90 -9.34 3.01
C PHE A 224 -21.03 -8.80 1.86
N VAL A 225 -21.14 -9.32 0.65
CA VAL A 225 -20.33 -8.89 -0.50
C VAL A 225 -20.43 -7.38 -0.78
N PRO A 226 -21.61 -6.74 -0.82
CA PRO A 226 -21.72 -5.30 -1.04
C PRO A 226 -21.02 -4.48 0.03
N LEU A 227 -21.15 -4.86 1.31
CA LEU A 227 -20.49 -4.18 2.42
C LEU A 227 -18.97 -4.25 2.28
N VAL A 228 -18.43 -5.44 2.01
CA VAL A 228 -16.99 -5.64 1.85
C VAL A 228 -16.45 -4.86 0.65
N ALA A 229 -17.17 -4.85 -0.48
CA ALA A 229 -16.79 -4.11 -1.67
C ALA A 229 -16.70 -2.58 -1.41
N ILE A 230 -17.69 -2.02 -0.71
CA ILE A 230 -17.73 -0.60 -0.35
C ILE A 230 -16.61 -0.27 0.64
N LEU A 231 -16.39 -1.09 1.66
CA LEU A 231 -15.30 -0.90 2.62
C LEU A 231 -13.94 -0.94 1.91
N TYR A 232 -13.74 -1.91 1.00
CA TYR A 232 -12.51 -2.03 0.24
C TYR A 232 -12.28 -0.81 -0.66
N PHE A 233 -13.35 -0.28 -1.27
CA PHE A 233 -13.29 0.95 -2.03
C PHE A 233 -12.79 2.13 -1.17
N PHE A 234 -13.33 2.32 0.02
CA PHE A 234 -12.91 3.40 0.92
C PHE A 234 -11.47 3.20 1.43
N ILE A 235 -11.09 1.99 1.80
CA ILE A 235 -9.73 1.67 2.25
C ILE A 235 -8.73 2.02 1.14
N THR A 236 -8.97 1.56 -0.09
CA THR A 236 -8.12 1.87 -1.25
C THR A 236 -8.07 3.37 -1.55
N PHE A 237 -9.20 4.06 -1.38
CA PHE A 237 -9.26 5.51 -1.54
C PHE A 237 -8.37 6.23 -0.52
N PHE A 238 -8.43 5.86 0.77
CA PHE A 238 -7.58 6.44 1.81
C PHE A 238 -6.10 6.11 1.61
N GLU A 239 -5.79 4.90 1.18
CA GLU A 239 -4.42 4.48 0.86
C GLU A 239 -3.83 5.33 -0.27
N MET A 240 -4.54 5.44 -1.39
CA MET A 240 -4.10 6.21 -2.55
C MET A 240 -4.10 7.73 -2.34
N SER A 241 -4.91 8.24 -1.41
CA SER A 241 -4.94 9.67 -1.07
C SER A 241 -3.66 10.16 -0.38
N GLY A 242 -2.82 9.25 0.12
CA GLY A 242 -1.65 9.57 0.91
C GLY A 242 -1.94 9.89 2.38
N TYR A 243 -3.18 9.66 2.84
CA TYR A 243 -3.56 9.86 4.24
C TYR A 243 -2.95 8.78 5.16
N LEU A 244 -2.96 7.52 4.70
CA LEU A 244 -2.49 6.38 5.48
C LEU A 244 -1.02 6.49 5.93
N PRO A 245 -0.04 6.91 5.10
CA PRO A 245 1.34 7.10 5.52
C PRO A 245 1.51 8.10 6.67
N ARG A 246 0.63 9.12 6.79
CA ARG A 246 0.70 10.10 7.88
C ARG A 246 0.30 9.51 9.22
N ILE A 247 -0.72 8.67 9.21
CA ILE A 247 -1.15 7.93 10.42
C ILE A 247 -0.06 6.95 10.84
N VAL A 248 0.54 6.25 9.88
CA VAL A 248 1.67 5.35 10.12
C VAL A 248 2.84 6.10 10.76
N PHE A 249 3.20 7.27 10.23
CA PHE A 249 4.25 8.13 10.80
C PHE A 249 3.93 8.57 12.25
N LEU A 250 2.67 8.92 12.52
CA LEU A 250 2.22 9.30 13.86
C LEU A 250 2.36 8.13 14.86
N MET A 251 2.04 6.92 14.41
CA MET A 251 2.09 5.70 15.22
C MET A 251 3.50 5.09 15.31
N ASP A 252 4.41 5.47 14.44
CA ASP A 252 5.78 4.93 14.37
C ASP A 252 6.52 5.05 15.72
N ARG A 253 6.40 6.20 16.38
CA ARG A 253 7.00 6.40 17.72
C ARG A 253 6.50 5.37 18.73
N PHE A 254 5.24 4.98 18.68
CA PHE A 254 4.66 3.96 19.55
C PHE A 254 5.18 2.57 19.21
N MET A 255 5.25 2.25 17.91
CA MET A 255 5.76 0.97 17.41
C MET A 255 7.23 0.75 17.77
N HIS A 256 8.06 1.77 17.66
CA HIS A 256 9.46 1.69 18.05
C HIS A 256 9.65 1.33 19.53
N ARG A 257 8.79 1.82 20.44
CA ARG A 257 8.82 1.43 21.86
C ARG A 257 8.53 -0.06 22.07
N LEU A 258 7.71 -0.66 21.22
CA LEU A 258 7.40 -2.09 21.22
C LEU A 258 8.44 -2.93 20.46
N GLY A 259 9.46 -2.27 19.91
CA GLY A 259 10.50 -2.89 19.11
C GLY A 259 10.01 -3.34 17.71
N LEU A 260 8.90 -2.80 17.23
CA LEU A 260 8.34 -3.03 15.90
C LEU A 260 8.69 -1.88 14.97
N HIS A 261 8.78 -2.14 13.66
CA HIS A 261 9.05 -1.10 12.67
C HIS A 261 7.76 -0.42 12.23
N GLY A 262 7.82 0.90 11.96
CA GLY A 262 6.65 1.68 11.55
C GLY A 262 5.93 1.14 10.32
N ASN A 263 6.67 0.56 9.38
CA ASN A 263 6.08 -0.03 8.16
C ASN A 263 5.08 -1.17 8.44
N MET A 264 5.25 -1.88 9.55
CA MET A 264 4.30 -2.92 10.00
C MET A 264 2.94 -2.34 10.39
N MET A 265 2.87 -1.03 10.67
CA MET A 265 1.64 -0.38 11.10
C MET A 265 0.61 -0.28 9.96
N THR A 266 1.05 -0.16 8.71
CA THR A 266 0.14 -0.08 7.56
C THR A 266 -0.82 -1.28 7.50
N PRO A 267 -0.35 -2.53 7.41
CA PRO A 267 -1.27 -3.68 7.43
C PRO A 267 -2.02 -3.84 8.76
N LEU A 268 -1.47 -3.45 9.90
CA LEU A 268 -2.17 -3.50 11.17
C LEU A 268 -3.34 -2.50 11.24
N LEU A 269 -3.18 -1.28 10.74
CA LEU A 269 -4.26 -0.30 10.64
C LEU A 269 -5.37 -0.77 9.69
N LEU A 270 -4.99 -1.35 8.56
CA LEU A 270 -5.95 -1.94 7.61
C LEU A 270 -6.75 -3.09 8.24
N SER A 271 -6.15 -3.85 9.17
CA SER A 271 -6.80 -5.00 9.81
C SER A 271 -7.99 -4.63 10.70
N PHE A 272 -8.06 -3.40 11.21
CA PHE A 272 -9.25 -2.90 11.89
C PHE A 272 -10.45 -2.75 10.93
N GLY A 273 -10.20 -2.55 9.64
CA GLY A 273 -11.22 -2.52 8.61
C GLY A 273 -11.54 -3.91 8.08
N CYS A 274 -10.55 -4.57 7.50
CA CYS A 274 -10.69 -5.88 6.91
C CYS A 274 -9.35 -6.63 6.94
N ASN A 275 -9.37 -7.87 7.45
CA ASN A 275 -8.16 -8.69 7.54
C ASN A 275 -7.62 -9.12 6.16
N VAL A 276 -8.48 -9.21 5.14
CA VAL A 276 -8.06 -9.65 3.79
C VAL A 276 -7.08 -8.66 3.16
N PRO A 277 -7.40 -7.36 2.95
CA PRO A 277 -6.44 -6.40 2.44
C PRO A 277 -5.25 -6.21 3.38
N ALA A 278 -5.44 -6.36 4.69
CA ALA A 278 -4.36 -6.30 5.66
C ALA A 278 -3.30 -7.39 5.42
N ILE A 279 -3.71 -8.64 5.21
CA ILE A 279 -2.81 -9.74 4.88
C ILE A 279 -2.15 -9.50 3.51
N MET A 280 -2.88 -9.00 2.53
CA MET A 280 -2.29 -8.68 1.23
C MET A 280 -1.25 -7.56 1.32
N ALA A 281 -1.48 -6.56 2.15
CA ALA A 281 -0.52 -5.47 2.40
C ALA A 281 0.77 -5.95 3.07
N THR A 282 0.76 -7.10 3.78
CA THR A 282 2.01 -7.67 4.33
C THR A 282 3.00 -8.09 3.25
N LYS A 283 2.55 -8.32 2.01
CA LYS A 283 3.45 -8.63 0.88
C LYS A 283 4.41 -7.48 0.57
N ASN A 284 4.01 -6.24 0.88
CA ASN A 284 4.80 -5.04 0.65
C ASN A 284 5.90 -4.81 1.70
N LEU A 285 5.90 -5.59 2.80
CA LEU A 285 6.99 -5.55 3.77
C LEU A 285 8.25 -6.20 3.16
N GLU A 286 9.42 -5.63 3.42
CA GLU A 286 10.68 -6.14 2.84
C GLU A 286 11.14 -7.43 3.53
N ASN A 287 11.11 -7.45 4.86
CA ASN A 287 11.61 -8.55 5.67
C ASN A 287 10.60 -9.70 5.78
N LYS A 288 11.05 -10.93 5.49
CA LYS A 288 10.21 -12.15 5.70
C LYS A 288 9.76 -12.31 7.14
N THR A 289 10.62 -11.96 8.10
CA THR A 289 10.32 -12.00 9.53
C THR A 289 9.15 -11.09 9.89
N ASP A 290 9.16 -9.86 9.36
CA ASP A 290 8.11 -8.87 9.61
C ASP A 290 6.78 -9.27 8.94
N LYS A 291 6.84 -9.87 7.74
CA LYS A 291 5.64 -10.46 7.08
C LYS A 291 4.96 -11.51 7.94
N ILE A 292 5.72 -12.45 8.47
CA ILE A 292 5.19 -13.53 9.31
C ILE A 292 4.63 -12.94 10.61
N LEU A 293 5.39 -12.05 11.24
CA LEU A 293 5.00 -11.45 12.53
C LEU A 293 3.67 -10.70 12.41
N VAL A 294 3.55 -9.81 11.43
CA VAL A 294 2.33 -9.04 11.19
C VAL A 294 1.18 -9.96 10.75
N GLY A 295 1.47 -10.94 9.88
CA GLY A 295 0.47 -11.93 9.47
C GLY A 295 -0.12 -12.72 10.64
N MET A 296 0.69 -12.99 11.69
CA MET A 296 0.22 -13.64 12.92
C MET A 296 -0.55 -12.70 13.85
N MET A 297 -0.30 -11.37 13.79
CA MET A 297 -1.02 -10.38 14.59
C MET A 297 -2.42 -10.05 14.03
N ILE A 298 -2.55 -9.98 12.70
CA ILE A 298 -3.78 -9.57 12.00
C ILE A 298 -5.01 -10.35 12.47
N PRO A 299 -5.00 -11.68 12.64
CA PRO A 299 -6.19 -12.42 13.08
C PRO A 299 -6.72 -12.03 14.46
N PHE A 300 -5.91 -11.44 15.32
CA PHE A 300 -6.33 -10.97 16.64
C PHE A 300 -6.95 -9.57 16.61
N MET A 301 -6.73 -8.82 15.52
CA MET A 301 -7.41 -7.53 15.32
C MET A 301 -8.87 -7.77 14.93
N SER A 302 -9.77 -7.13 15.67
CA SER A 302 -11.20 -7.32 15.45
C SER A 302 -11.71 -6.42 14.34
N CYS A 303 -12.23 -7.00 13.27
CA CYS A 303 -12.89 -6.29 12.17
C CYS A 303 -14.41 -6.14 12.46
N PRO A 304 -15.13 -5.26 11.75
CA PRO A 304 -16.56 -5.04 11.94
C PRO A 304 -17.44 -6.27 11.78
N ALA A 305 -17.06 -7.22 10.92
CA ALA A 305 -17.79 -8.47 10.78
C ALA A 305 -17.78 -9.30 12.08
N ARG A 306 -16.69 -9.27 12.85
CA ARG A 306 -16.63 -9.87 14.19
C ARG A 306 -17.48 -9.13 15.23
N LEU A 307 -17.65 -7.82 15.06
CA LEU A 307 -18.49 -7.02 15.95
C LEU A 307 -19.91 -7.57 16.02
N VAL A 308 -20.47 -7.99 14.89
CA VAL A 308 -21.82 -8.58 14.83
C VAL A 308 -21.89 -9.85 15.70
N VAL A 309 -20.89 -10.71 15.61
CA VAL A 309 -20.79 -11.95 16.40
C VAL A 309 -20.61 -11.63 17.89
N PHE A 310 -19.70 -10.68 18.20
CA PHE A 310 -19.49 -10.25 19.58
C PHE A 310 -20.73 -9.62 20.20
N ALA A 311 -21.45 -8.80 19.42
CA ALA A 311 -22.70 -8.19 19.84
C ALA A 311 -23.75 -9.27 20.13
N PHE A 312 -23.95 -10.22 19.21
CA PHE A 312 -24.91 -11.30 19.38
C PHE A 312 -24.68 -12.07 20.69
N PHE A 313 -23.46 -12.53 20.93
CA PHE A 313 -23.14 -13.25 22.17
C PHE A 313 -23.22 -12.35 23.41
N SER A 314 -22.77 -11.10 23.31
CA SER A 314 -22.79 -10.18 24.45
C SER A 314 -24.21 -9.82 24.90
N PHE A 315 -25.13 -9.63 23.96
CA PHE A 315 -26.53 -9.34 24.27
C PHE A 315 -27.26 -10.52 24.89
N ILE A 316 -26.85 -11.76 24.57
CA ILE A 316 -27.52 -12.96 25.11
C ILE A 316 -27.00 -13.32 26.51
N PHE A 317 -25.70 -13.19 26.75
CA PHE A 317 -25.06 -13.76 27.95
C PHE A 317 -24.68 -12.72 29.02
N PHE A 318 -24.70 -11.42 28.72
CA PHE A 318 -24.19 -10.40 29.63
C PHE A 318 -25.17 -9.23 29.80
N ASP A 319 -25.28 -8.72 31.04
CA ASP A 319 -26.10 -7.55 31.35
C ASP A 319 -25.59 -6.24 30.79
N HIS A 320 -24.27 -6.15 30.53
CA HIS A 320 -23.60 -4.95 30.00
C HIS A 320 -22.87 -5.26 28.69
N PRO A 321 -23.58 -5.48 27.58
CA PRO A 321 -22.98 -5.93 26.31
C PRO A 321 -21.93 -4.97 25.75
N ALA A 322 -22.12 -3.66 25.90
CA ALA A 322 -21.17 -2.67 25.41
C ALA A 322 -19.78 -2.78 26.07
N VAL A 323 -19.75 -3.03 27.39
CA VAL A 323 -18.49 -3.20 28.14
C VAL A 323 -17.78 -4.47 27.70
N VAL A 324 -18.53 -5.56 27.48
CA VAL A 324 -17.98 -6.83 27.02
C VAL A 324 -17.38 -6.69 25.61
N ILE A 325 -18.06 -6.02 24.69
CA ILE A 325 -17.56 -5.79 23.34
C ILE A 325 -16.24 -5.00 23.39
N VAL A 326 -16.21 -3.89 24.14
CA VAL A 326 -14.99 -3.08 24.27
C VAL A 326 -13.84 -3.89 24.90
N SER A 327 -14.15 -4.70 25.92
CA SER A 327 -13.13 -5.56 26.56
C SER A 327 -12.57 -6.62 25.60
N LEU A 328 -13.41 -7.23 24.75
CA LEU A 328 -12.96 -8.19 23.74
C LEU A 328 -12.03 -7.55 22.70
N TYR A 329 -12.34 -6.31 22.27
CA TYR A 329 -11.45 -5.55 21.38
C TYR A 329 -10.10 -5.27 22.03
N LEU A 330 -10.10 -4.81 23.29
CA LEU A 330 -8.86 -4.55 24.02
C LEU A 330 -8.04 -5.82 24.25
N ILE A 331 -8.68 -6.93 24.62
CA ILE A 331 -8.01 -8.22 24.76
C ILE A 331 -7.40 -8.66 23.42
N GLY A 332 -8.12 -8.53 22.32
CA GLY A 332 -7.60 -8.84 20.98
C GLY A 332 -6.32 -8.06 20.67
N ILE A 333 -6.32 -6.75 20.90
CA ILE A 333 -5.14 -5.88 20.70
C ILE A 333 -3.98 -6.31 21.59
N ILE A 334 -4.24 -6.55 22.89
CA ILE A 334 -3.21 -6.99 23.84
C ILE A 334 -2.60 -8.32 23.43
N VAL A 335 -3.43 -9.29 23.02
CA VAL A 335 -2.96 -10.60 22.57
C VAL A 335 -2.14 -10.48 21.29
N ALA A 336 -2.55 -9.62 20.33
CA ALA A 336 -1.78 -9.37 19.12
C ALA A 336 -0.36 -8.87 19.44
N PHE A 337 -0.24 -7.87 20.32
CA PHE A 337 1.07 -7.34 20.73
C PHE A 337 1.88 -8.33 21.58
N LEU A 338 1.25 -9.10 22.45
CA LEU A 338 1.92 -10.17 23.20
C LEU A 338 2.46 -11.23 22.26
N THR A 339 1.68 -11.65 21.27
CA THR A 339 2.12 -12.61 20.25
C THR A 339 3.34 -12.09 19.50
N ALA A 340 3.33 -10.81 19.11
CA ALA A 340 4.48 -10.17 18.46
C ALA A 340 5.73 -10.17 19.36
N LEU A 341 5.59 -9.81 20.62
CA LEU A 341 6.69 -9.78 21.59
C LEU A 341 7.29 -11.18 21.83
N VAL A 342 6.43 -12.19 22.00
CA VAL A 342 6.85 -13.58 22.22
C VAL A 342 7.57 -14.12 20.99
N LEU A 343 6.97 -13.97 19.81
CA LEU A 343 7.56 -14.46 18.56
C LEU A 343 8.90 -13.77 18.27
N ARG A 344 9.01 -12.47 18.50
CA ARG A 344 10.25 -11.73 18.30
C ARG A 344 11.37 -12.15 19.24
N ARG A 345 11.04 -12.49 20.51
CA ARG A 345 12.03 -12.96 21.47
C ARG A 345 12.47 -14.40 21.24
N THR A 346 11.56 -15.27 20.75
CA THR A 346 11.80 -16.71 20.64
C THR A 346 12.31 -17.13 19.27
N TYR A 347 11.56 -16.83 18.22
CA TYR A 347 11.80 -17.40 16.88
C TYR A 347 12.27 -16.39 15.84
N LEU A 348 11.88 -15.13 15.96
CA LEU A 348 12.03 -14.14 14.90
C LEU A 348 12.99 -13.01 15.32
N LYS A 349 14.26 -13.34 15.57
CA LYS A 349 15.32 -12.34 15.80
C LYS A 349 15.66 -11.66 14.48
N GLY A 350 14.91 -10.63 14.09
CA GLY A 350 15.16 -9.84 12.86
C GLY A 350 16.23 -8.76 13.05
N ARG A 351 16.95 -8.44 11.97
CA ARG A 351 17.79 -7.24 11.88
C ARG A 351 16.89 -6.00 11.96
N LYS A 352 17.37 -4.96 12.60
CA LYS A 352 16.72 -3.64 12.56
C LYS A 352 16.79 -3.15 11.10
N SER A 353 15.66 -2.95 10.47
CA SER A 353 15.60 -2.29 9.18
C SER A 353 15.57 -0.78 9.41
N ASN A 354 16.48 -0.06 8.77
CA ASN A 354 16.48 1.41 8.76
C ASN A 354 15.48 1.91 7.69
N PHE A 355 14.21 1.59 7.90
CA PHE A 355 13.17 2.02 6.97
C PHE A 355 12.86 3.51 7.17
N VAL A 356 13.06 4.31 6.14
CA VAL A 356 12.66 5.72 6.11
C VAL A 356 11.27 5.81 5.49
N LEU A 357 10.29 6.19 6.31
CA LEU A 357 8.91 6.38 5.86
C LEU A 357 8.80 7.67 5.06
N GLU A 358 8.51 7.57 3.78
CA GLU A 358 8.24 8.73 2.93
C GLU A 358 6.77 9.14 3.02
N MET A 359 6.53 10.45 3.09
CA MET A 359 5.18 11.01 3.04
C MET A 359 4.88 11.47 1.61
N PRO A 360 4.16 10.69 0.81
CA PRO A 360 3.75 11.12 -0.53
C PRO A 360 2.84 12.35 -0.42
N PRO A 361 2.85 13.27 -1.40
CA PRO A 361 1.93 14.40 -1.41
C PRO A 361 0.48 13.91 -1.45
N TYR A 362 -0.46 14.71 -0.91
CA TYR A 362 -1.88 14.39 -1.03
C TYR A 362 -2.31 14.40 -2.50
N ARG A 363 -2.95 13.33 -2.91
CA ARG A 363 -3.47 13.16 -4.27
C ARG A 363 -4.92 12.71 -4.19
N LEU A 364 -5.78 13.31 -4.99
CA LEU A 364 -7.12 12.78 -5.19
C LEU A 364 -7.02 11.59 -6.16
N PRO A 365 -7.30 10.36 -5.70
CA PRO A 365 -7.24 9.20 -6.57
C PRO A 365 -8.33 9.29 -7.64
N SER A 366 -8.01 8.80 -8.85
CA SER A 366 -9.00 8.68 -9.91
C SER A 366 -10.00 7.57 -9.53
N TYR A 367 -11.30 7.88 -9.59
CA TYR A 367 -12.35 6.89 -9.31
C TYR A 367 -12.24 5.64 -10.21
N LYS A 368 -11.76 5.80 -11.46
CA LYS A 368 -11.54 4.69 -12.39
C LYS A 368 -10.43 3.76 -11.90
N THR A 369 -9.34 4.31 -11.37
CA THR A 369 -8.23 3.51 -10.83
C THR A 369 -8.67 2.75 -9.59
N VAL A 370 -9.38 3.42 -8.66
CA VAL A 370 -9.90 2.77 -7.45
C VAL A 370 -10.87 1.64 -7.82
N ALA A 371 -11.83 1.91 -8.72
CA ALA A 371 -12.78 0.90 -9.17
C ALA A 371 -12.10 -0.30 -9.87
N SER A 372 -11.06 -0.05 -10.67
CA SER A 372 -10.28 -1.11 -11.32
C SER A 372 -9.56 -1.99 -10.31
N ILE A 373 -9.00 -1.40 -9.26
CA ILE A 373 -8.34 -2.16 -8.19
C ILE A 373 -9.36 -2.99 -7.40
N VAL A 374 -10.50 -2.40 -7.05
CA VAL A 374 -11.58 -3.11 -6.35
C VAL A 374 -12.11 -4.29 -7.18
N TRP A 375 -12.20 -4.13 -8.50
CA TRP A 375 -12.65 -5.20 -9.39
C TRP A 375 -11.61 -6.32 -9.58
N ALA A 376 -10.34 -6.00 -9.50
CA ALA A 376 -9.24 -6.96 -9.66
C ALA A 376 -9.00 -7.84 -8.42
N HIS A 377 -9.53 -7.44 -7.27
CA HIS A 377 -9.44 -8.16 -5.99
C HIS A 377 -10.78 -8.76 -5.57
#